data_6ac3b13469398bd67282d25137cfb27c
#
_entry.id   6ac3b13469398bd67282d25137cfb27c
#
_cell.length_a   1.000
_cell.length_b   1.000
_cell.length_c   1.000
_cell.angle_alpha   90.00
_cell.angle_beta   90.00
_cell.angle_gamma   90.00
#
_symmetry.space_group_name_H-M   'P 1'
#
loop_
_entity.id
_entity.type
_entity.pdbx_description
1 polymer ?
#
loop_
_entity_poly.entity_id
_entity_poly.type
_entity_poly.pdbx_seq_one_letter_code
_entity_poly.pdbx_strand_id
1 'polypeptide(L)'
;MLLTHQSNSEKMRGPEAKLYQKFKRATPKIIWHRIENLAIPGMPDVLGYTEKFWYFTVEFKVTRSNKLKFSPHQIAYHVAHPHNSFILAEALGSGDVKLYEGSVVRELVTSGLKLEPLCLGLEACRLKLESLGA
;
A
#
# COMPACT_ATOMS: atom_id res chain seq x y z
N MET A 1 -13.25 16.90 16.26
CA MET A 1 -12.40 18.05 16.03
C MET A 1 -10.96 17.72 16.07
N LEU A 2 -10.47 17.41 17.22
CA LEU A 2 -9.05 17.11 17.38
C LEU A 2 -8.63 15.88 16.60
N LEU A 3 -9.54 14.95 16.41
CA LEU A 3 -9.27 13.70 15.72
C LEU A 3 -8.94 13.89 14.27
N THR A 4 -9.43 14.96 13.65
CA THR A 4 -9.18 15.19 12.24
C THR A 4 -7.72 15.43 11.94
N HIS A 5 -6.99 16.05 12.85
CA HIS A 5 -5.57 16.33 12.63
C HIS A 5 -4.74 15.06 12.62
N GLN A 6 -5.05 14.11 13.48
CA GLN A 6 -4.30 12.88 13.58
C GLN A 6 -4.52 11.99 12.36
N SER A 7 -5.77 11.90 11.89
CA SER A 7 -6.05 11.08 10.72
C SER A 7 -5.46 11.69 9.44
N ASN A 8 -5.33 13.03 9.37
CA ASN A 8 -4.80 13.68 8.18
C ASN A 8 -3.35 13.31 7.90
N SER A 9 -2.54 13.05 8.93
CA SER A 9 -1.14 12.72 8.74
C SER A 9 -0.94 11.37 8.07
N GLU A 10 -1.94 10.51 8.09
CA GLU A 10 -1.84 9.16 7.53
C GLU A 10 -2.69 8.97 6.28
N LYS A 11 -3.41 9.99 5.84
CA LYS A 11 -4.21 9.90 4.62
C LYS A 11 -3.33 10.02 3.39
N MET A 12 -3.78 9.41 2.30
CA MET A 12 -3.11 9.57 1.02
C MET A 12 -3.08 11.03 0.62
N ARG A 13 -1.90 11.48 0.17
CA ARG A 13 -1.67 12.81 -0.34
C ARG A 13 -1.55 12.76 -1.86
N GLY A 14 -1.34 13.91 -2.49
CA GLY A 14 -1.34 14.05 -3.93
C GLY A 14 -0.72 12.91 -4.72
N PRO A 15 0.60 12.62 -4.55
CA PRO A 15 1.22 11.54 -5.31
C PRO A 15 0.65 10.17 -5.00
N GLU A 16 0.39 9.87 -3.74
CA GLU A 16 -0.17 8.57 -3.35
C GLU A 16 -1.59 8.41 -3.86
N ALA A 17 -2.38 9.47 -3.82
CA ALA A 17 -3.74 9.44 -4.35
C ALA A 17 -3.73 9.21 -5.87
N LYS A 18 -2.77 9.80 -6.58
CA LYS A 18 -2.62 9.58 -8.02
C LYS A 18 -2.25 8.14 -8.33
N LEU A 19 -1.34 7.56 -7.54
CA LEU A 19 -0.94 6.17 -7.69
C LEU A 19 -2.13 5.25 -7.46
N TYR A 20 -2.91 5.52 -6.41
CA TYR A 20 -4.11 4.75 -6.14
C TYR A 20 -5.09 4.81 -7.31
N GLN A 21 -5.37 6.00 -7.84
CA GLN A 21 -6.29 6.13 -8.96
C GLN A 21 -5.80 5.38 -10.20
N LYS A 22 -4.50 5.46 -10.47
CA LYS A 22 -3.90 4.72 -11.58
C LYS A 22 -4.06 3.22 -11.38
N PHE A 23 -3.74 2.72 -10.18
CA PHE A 23 -3.83 1.29 -9.89
C PHE A 23 -5.28 0.81 -9.90
N LYS A 24 -6.19 1.60 -9.36
CA LYS A 24 -7.61 1.28 -9.34
C LYS A 24 -8.14 1.09 -10.77
N ARG A 25 -7.77 1.99 -11.68
CA ARG A 25 -8.18 1.85 -13.08
C ARG A 25 -7.61 0.60 -13.73
N ALA A 26 -6.41 0.21 -13.32
CA ALA A 26 -5.76 -0.99 -13.87
C ALA A 26 -6.33 -2.30 -13.32
N THR A 27 -7.12 -2.25 -12.25
CA THR A 27 -7.62 -3.43 -11.55
C THR A 27 -9.15 -3.44 -11.47
N PRO A 28 -9.85 -3.47 -12.62
CA PRO A 28 -11.33 -3.40 -12.59
C PRO A 28 -11.97 -4.61 -11.91
N LYS A 29 -11.24 -5.70 -11.73
CA LYS A 29 -11.76 -6.90 -11.07
C LYS A 29 -11.71 -6.84 -9.55
N ILE A 30 -11.06 -5.81 -8.99
CA ILE A 30 -10.96 -5.66 -7.55
C ILE A 30 -11.92 -4.57 -7.10
N ILE A 31 -12.67 -4.86 -6.05
CA ILE A 31 -13.52 -3.86 -5.41
C ILE A 31 -12.68 -3.15 -4.35
N TRP A 32 -12.58 -1.82 -4.46
CA TRP A 32 -11.75 -1.01 -3.58
C TRP A 32 -12.59 -0.14 -2.66
N HIS A 33 -12.18 -0.07 -1.39
CA HIS A 33 -12.76 0.84 -0.41
C HIS A 33 -11.65 1.62 0.28
N ARG A 34 -11.78 2.93 0.35
CA ARG A 34 -10.85 3.77 1.11
C ARG A 34 -11.19 3.64 2.58
N ILE A 35 -10.20 3.27 3.39
CA ILE A 35 -10.38 3.08 4.83
C ILE A 35 -9.49 4.01 5.65
N GLU A 36 -8.73 4.90 5.01
CA GLU A 36 -7.86 5.85 5.69
C GLU A 36 -8.63 6.85 6.54
N ASN A 37 -9.95 6.95 6.33
CA ASN A 37 -10.81 7.86 7.11
C ASN A 37 -11.21 7.27 8.47
N LEU A 38 -10.95 5.99 8.70
CA LEU A 38 -11.20 5.38 9.99
C LEU A 38 -10.22 5.95 11.01
N ALA A 39 -10.71 6.24 12.21
CA ALA A 39 -9.88 6.84 13.26
C ALA A 39 -9.04 5.78 13.98
N ILE A 40 -8.39 4.91 13.21
CA ILE A 40 -7.52 3.85 13.73
C ILE A 40 -6.10 4.15 13.25
N PRO A 41 -5.18 4.49 14.17
CA PRO A 41 -3.81 4.80 13.76
C PRO A 41 -3.16 3.63 13.04
N GLY A 42 -2.47 3.93 11.94
CA GLY A 42 -1.74 2.93 11.16
C GLY A 42 -2.58 2.13 10.18
N MET A 43 -3.89 2.37 10.13
CA MET A 43 -4.75 1.68 9.17
C MET A 43 -4.27 1.98 7.74
N PRO A 44 -4.12 0.95 6.89
CA PRO A 44 -3.74 1.16 5.50
C PRO A 44 -4.74 2.01 4.74
N ASP A 45 -4.33 2.49 3.56
CA ASP A 45 -5.13 3.44 2.79
C ASP A 45 -6.42 2.84 2.26
N VAL A 46 -6.36 1.60 1.78
CA VAL A 46 -7.49 0.98 1.08
C VAL A 46 -7.65 -0.49 1.47
N LEU A 47 -8.87 -0.96 1.33
CA LEU A 47 -9.24 -2.37 1.42
C LEU A 47 -9.63 -2.84 0.04
N GLY A 48 -9.06 -3.97 -0.41
CA GLY A 48 -9.40 -4.59 -1.67
C GLY A 48 -10.14 -5.90 -1.45
N TYR A 49 -11.00 -6.25 -2.41
CA TYR A 49 -11.76 -7.48 -2.36
C TYR A 49 -11.74 -8.12 -3.75
N THR A 50 -11.23 -9.35 -3.84
CA THR A 50 -11.03 -10.02 -5.12
C THR A 50 -12.27 -10.81 -5.55
N GLU A 51 -12.27 -11.23 -6.81
CA GLU A 51 -13.31 -12.13 -7.34
C GLU A 51 -13.29 -13.52 -6.69
N LYS A 52 -12.19 -13.83 -5.97
CA LYS A 52 -12.07 -15.08 -5.19
C LYS A 52 -12.55 -14.90 -3.76
N PHE A 53 -13.22 -13.79 -3.47
CA PHE A 53 -13.78 -13.48 -2.14
C PHE A 53 -12.70 -13.30 -1.08
N TRP A 54 -11.57 -12.68 -1.43
CA TRP A 54 -10.44 -12.51 -0.56
C TRP A 54 -10.24 -11.02 -0.25
N TYR A 55 -10.13 -10.69 1.03
CA TYR A 55 -9.84 -9.32 1.47
C TYR A 55 -8.34 -9.13 1.68
N PHE A 56 -7.88 -7.93 1.37
CA PHE A 56 -6.50 -7.52 1.65
C PHE A 56 -6.46 -6.00 1.78
N THR A 57 -5.37 -5.48 2.35
CA THR A 57 -5.19 -4.04 2.48
C THR A 57 -3.96 -3.61 1.71
N VAL A 58 -3.96 -2.35 1.27
CA VAL A 58 -2.81 -1.76 0.58
C VAL A 58 -2.53 -0.37 1.13
N GLU A 59 -1.26 -0.13 1.41
CA GLU A 59 -0.70 1.16 1.74
C GLU A 59 0.02 1.68 0.51
N PHE A 60 -0.30 2.89 0.05
CA PHE A 60 0.36 3.49 -1.11
C PHE A 60 1.47 4.42 -0.67
N LYS A 61 2.64 4.27 -1.27
CA LYS A 61 3.81 5.12 -0.99
C LYS A 61 4.42 5.58 -2.30
N VAL A 62 4.84 6.84 -2.32
CA VAL A 62 5.53 7.42 -3.46
C VAL A 62 6.78 8.12 -2.93
N THR A 63 7.91 7.95 -3.63
CA THR A 63 9.15 8.56 -3.21
C THR A 63 9.97 9.02 -4.41
N ARG A 64 10.75 10.08 -4.21
CA ARG A 64 11.75 10.53 -5.20
C ARG A 64 13.12 9.92 -4.92
N SER A 65 13.29 9.32 -3.74
CA SER A 65 14.52 8.63 -3.36
C SER A 65 14.24 7.14 -3.29
N ASN A 66 15.08 6.40 -2.57
CA ASN A 66 14.84 4.98 -2.30
C ASN A 66 14.12 4.76 -0.98
N LYS A 67 14.05 5.78 -0.12
CA LYS A 67 13.52 5.62 1.22
C LYS A 67 12.02 5.83 1.24
N LEU A 68 11.33 4.98 2.00
CA LEU A 68 9.91 5.10 2.25
C LEU A 68 9.71 5.52 3.71
N LYS A 69 8.77 6.42 3.92
CA LYS A 69 8.45 6.92 5.26
C LYS A 69 7.21 6.23 5.79
N PHE A 70 7.34 5.65 6.97
CA PHE A 70 6.24 5.02 7.67
C PHE A 70 6.12 5.60 9.07
N SER A 71 4.89 5.85 9.53
CA SER A 71 4.68 6.17 10.92
C SER A 71 4.89 4.90 11.76
N PRO A 72 5.19 5.04 13.08
CA PRO A 72 5.27 3.86 13.95
C PRO A 72 4.00 3.03 13.93
N HIS A 73 2.84 3.67 13.81
CA HIS A 73 1.56 2.96 13.75
C HIS A 73 1.43 2.14 12.47
N GLN A 74 1.89 2.67 11.34
CA GLN A 74 1.86 1.94 10.08
C GLN A 74 2.77 0.71 10.16
N ILE A 75 3.96 0.86 10.72
CA ILE A 75 4.87 -0.27 10.91
C ILE A 75 4.21 -1.33 11.78
N ALA A 76 3.62 -0.91 12.91
CA ALA A 76 2.96 -1.83 13.84
C ALA A 76 1.81 -2.58 13.15
N TYR A 77 1.05 -1.89 12.31
CA TYR A 77 -0.04 -2.55 11.59
C TYR A 77 0.48 -3.69 10.71
N HIS A 78 1.50 -3.42 9.89
CA HIS A 78 2.02 -4.44 8.98
C HIS A 78 2.70 -5.58 9.74
N VAL A 79 3.36 -5.28 10.85
CA VAL A 79 3.95 -6.33 11.69
C VAL A 79 2.86 -7.25 12.25
N ALA A 80 1.74 -6.68 12.68
CA ALA A 80 0.62 -7.46 13.21
C ALA A 80 -0.17 -8.18 12.12
N HIS A 81 -0.10 -7.71 10.88
CA HIS A 81 -0.81 -8.26 9.73
C HIS A 81 0.19 -8.62 8.63
N PRO A 82 1.05 -9.63 8.86
CA PRO A 82 2.14 -9.92 7.92
C PRO A 82 1.67 -10.44 6.56
N HIS A 83 0.45 -10.97 6.52
CA HIS A 83 -0.13 -11.51 5.30
C HIS A 83 -1.41 -10.74 4.98
N ASN A 84 -1.75 -10.69 3.71
CA ASN A 84 -2.93 -9.95 3.22
C ASN A 84 -2.88 -8.45 3.50
N SER A 85 -1.70 -7.94 3.80
CA SER A 85 -1.44 -6.51 3.93
C SER A 85 -0.23 -6.19 3.08
N PHE A 86 -0.36 -5.19 2.19
CA PHE A 86 0.64 -4.91 1.17
C PHE A 86 1.01 -3.43 1.16
N ILE A 87 2.19 -3.15 0.65
CA ILE A 87 2.67 -1.81 0.36
C ILE A 87 2.93 -1.74 -1.14
N LEU A 88 2.26 -0.82 -1.83
CA LEU A 88 2.53 -0.54 -3.23
C LEU A 88 3.26 0.79 -3.31
N ALA A 89 4.48 0.76 -3.83
CA ALA A 89 5.36 1.92 -3.85
C ALA A 89 5.73 2.29 -5.28
N GLU A 90 5.80 3.58 -5.55
CA GLU A 90 6.25 4.10 -6.83
C GLU A 90 7.49 4.96 -6.63
N ALA A 91 8.51 4.71 -7.44
CA ALA A 91 9.70 5.54 -7.50
C ALA A 91 9.50 6.56 -8.62
N LEU A 92 9.39 7.85 -8.26
CA LEU A 92 9.05 8.89 -9.24
C LEU A 92 10.13 9.07 -10.31
N GLY A 93 11.39 8.81 -9.97
CA GLY A 93 12.48 8.98 -10.93
C GLY A 93 12.39 8.00 -12.11
N SER A 94 12.23 6.73 -11.81
CA SER A 94 12.16 5.67 -12.84
C SER A 94 10.74 5.35 -13.24
N GLY A 95 9.76 5.67 -12.41
CA GLY A 95 8.37 5.27 -12.61
C GLY A 95 8.10 3.83 -12.20
N ASP A 96 9.06 3.15 -11.60
CA ASP A 96 8.90 1.75 -11.19
C ASP A 96 7.85 1.64 -10.09
N VAL A 97 6.96 0.65 -10.25
CA VAL A 97 5.96 0.30 -9.25
C VAL A 97 6.35 -1.04 -8.65
N LYS A 98 6.41 -1.08 -7.32
CA LYS A 98 6.89 -2.26 -6.58
C LYS A 98 5.87 -2.63 -5.50
N LEU A 99 5.59 -3.93 -5.41
CA LEU A 99 4.69 -4.45 -4.39
C LEU A 99 5.48 -5.20 -3.34
N TYR A 100 5.18 -4.91 -2.07
CA TYR A 100 5.77 -5.60 -0.93
C TYR A 100 4.66 -6.14 -0.05
N GLU A 101 4.92 -7.28 0.59
CA GLU A 101 4.01 -7.81 1.59
C GLU A 101 4.32 -7.20 2.96
N GLY A 102 3.30 -7.09 3.81
CA GLY A 102 3.48 -6.52 5.15
C GLY A 102 4.54 -7.23 5.98
N SER A 103 4.76 -8.52 5.73
CA SER A 103 5.77 -9.31 6.44
C SER A 103 7.18 -8.74 6.33
N VAL A 104 7.47 -7.94 5.30
CA VAL A 104 8.82 -7.38 5.10
C VAL A 104 8.91 -5.90 5.45
N VAL A 105 7.92 -5.37 6.18
CA VAL A 105 7.88 -3.92 6.44
C VAL A 105 9.14 -3.42 7.16
N ARG A 106 9.70 -4.19 8.07
CA ARG A 106 10.90 -3.78 8.80
C ARG A 106 12.12 -3.66 7.89
N GLU A 107 12.30 -4.64 7.01
CA GLU A 107 13.37 -4.57 6.02
C GLU A 107 13.14 -3.43 5.04
N LEU A 108 11.88 -3.19 4.68
CA LEU A 108 11.52 -2.12 3.78
C LEU A 108 11.83 -0.74 4.39
N VAL A 109 11.59 -0.57 5.68
CA VAL A 109 11.94 0.66 6.38
C VAL A 109 13.45 0.90 6.36
N THR A 110 14.24 -0.17 6.53
CA THR A 110 15.70 -0.08 6.57
C THR A 110 16.30 0.12 5.17
N SER A 111 15.88 -0.70 4.22
CA SER A 111 16.49 -0.77 2.89
C SER A 111 15.79 0.08 1.84
N GLY A 112 14.53 0.44 2.10
CA GLY A 112 13.74 1.19 1.12
C GLY A 112 13.56 0.36 -0.15
N LEU A 113 13.46 1.05 -1.28
CA LEU A 113 13.18 0.41 -2.57
C LEU A 113 14.36 -0.41 -3.10
N LYS A 114 15.48 -0.45 -2.40
CA LYS A 114 16.56 -1.39 -2.70
C LYS A 114 16.19 -2.82 -2.34
N LEU A 115 15.24 -2.99 -1.42
CA LEU A 115 14.72 -4.31 -1.10
C LEU A 115 14.02 -4.88 -2.32
N GLU A 116 14.30 -6.17 -2.62
CA GLU A 116 13.66 -6.82 -3.75
C GLU A 116 12.16 -6.93 -3.51
N PRO A 117 11.33 -6.47 -4.46
CA PRO A 117 9.89 -6.51 -4.28
C PRO A 117 9.31 -7.90 -4.54
N LEU A 118 8.11 -8.13 -4.03
CA LEU A 118 7.34 -9.31 -4.37
C LEU A 118 7.01 -9.31 -5.86
N CYS A 119 6.63 -8.14 -6.39
CA CYS A 119 6.34 -7.95 -7.81
C CYS A 119 6.86 -6.60 -8.26
N LEU A 120 7.36 -6.54 -9.49
CA LEU A 120 7.84 -5.32 -10.12
C LEU A 120 6.99 -5.01 -11.35
N GLY A 121 6.49 -3.79 -11.42
CA GLY A 121 5.70 -3.31 -12.54
C GLY A 121 4.21 -3.38 -12.26
N LEU A 122 3.47 -2.48 -12.88
CA LEU A 122 2.04 -2.33 -12.66
C LEU A 122 1.29 -3.62 -12.98
N GLU A 123 1.63 -4.26 -14.09
CA GLU A 123 0.93 -5.46 -14.54
C GLU A 123 1.18 -6.65 -13.62
N ALA A 124 2.44 -6.85 -13.21
CA ALA A 124 2.77 -7.96 -12.30
C ALA A 124 2.09 -7.76 -10.94
N CYS A 125 2.05 -6.52 -10.46
CA CYS A 125 1.37 -6.20 -9.21
C CYS A 125 -0.13 -6.47 -9.32
N ARG A 126 -0.74 -6.07 -10.44
CA ARG A 126 -2.15 -6.32 -10.71
C ARG A 126 -2.46 -7.82 -10.67
N LEU A 127 -1.69 -8.59 -11.42
CA LEU A 127 -1.92 -10.04 -11.49
C LEU A 127 -1.80 -10.70 -10.13
N LYS A 128 -0.81 -10.28 -9.34
CA LYS A 128 -0.61 -10.84 -8.00
C LYS A 128 -1.82 -10.58 -7.11
N LEU A 129 -2.28 -9.35 -7.06
CA LEU A 129 -3.38 -9.00 -6.15
C LEU A 129 -4.71 -9.58 -6.62
N GLU A 130 -4.95 -9.62 -7.93
CA GLU A 130 -6.17 -10.25 -8.46
C GLU A 130 -6.22 -11.74 -8.21
N SER A 131 -5.07 -12.40 -8.02
CA SER A 131 -5.01 -13.84 -7.80
C SER A 131 -5.16 -14.25 -6.33
N LEU A 132 -5.24 -13.29 -5.41
CA LEU A 132 -5.35 -13.64 -4.00
C LEU A 132 -6.63 -14.41 -3.73
N GLY A 133 -6.50 -15.46 -2.92
CA GLY A 133 -7.62 -16.36 -2.61
C GLY A 133 -7.79 -17.50 -3.60
N ALA A 134 -6.93 -17.55 -4.60
CA ALA A 134 -6.98 -18.64 -5.60
C ALA A 134 -6.41 -19.94 -5.03
#